data_0004d9e79fb986221e92235bd58e5070
#
_entry.id   0004d9e79fb986221e92235bd58e5070
#
_cell.length_a   1.000
_cell.length_b   1.000
_cell.length_c   1.000
_cell.angle_alpha   90.00
_cell.angle_beta   90.00
_cell.angle_gamma   90.00
#
_symmetry.space_group_name_H-M   'P 1'
#
loop_
_entity.id
_entity.type
_entity.pdbx_description
1 polymer ?
#
loop_
_entity_poly.entity_id
_entity_poly.type
_entity_poly.pdbx_seq_one_letter_code
_entity_poly.pdbx_strand_id
1 'polypeptide(L)'
;MSNVIKKKGFSKKSKIIDIIGCSFDDLIIHIESKFEPWMTWDNYGKYNGTEKYGWDIDHIVPIFMAKTEEDILKLNHYTNLQPLCSRINRDIKRNTYNNP
;
A
#
# COMPACT_ATOMS: atom_id res chain seq x y z
N MET A 1 13.96 -9.22 24.12
CA MET A 1 13.64 -9.74 23.78
C MET A 1 13.45 -9.71 23.55
N SER A 2 13.77 -9.29 23.32
CA SER A 2 13.52 -9.73 22.81
C SER A 2 13.24 -9.92 22.70
N ASN A 3 13.62 -9.84 22.55
CA ASN A 3 13.26 -10.45 22.12
C ASN A 3 12.63 -10.73 22.12
N VAL A 4 12.52 -10.69 22.09
CA VAL A 4 12.04 -11.02 21.75
C VAL A 4 11.51 -10.91 21.23
N ILE A 5 11.52 -10.56 21.07
CA ILE A 5 11.21 -10.80 20.30
C ILE A 5 11.44 -11.22 19.57
N LYS A 6 12.06 -11.70 19.67
CA LYS A 6 12.26 -12.21 19.09
C LYS A 6 12.01 -13.08 19.13
N LYS A 7 12.00 -13.49 19.42
CA LYS A 7 11.76 -14.20 19.32
C LYS A 7 11.13 -14.79 19.05
N LYS A 8 11.10 -15.00 19.05
CA LYS A 8 10.67 -15.70 18.76
C LYS A 8 9.70 -16.01 17.97
N GLY A 9 9.92 -16.61 17.68
CA GLY A 9 9.20 -17.23 16.57
C GLY A 9 8.25 -16.35 15.82
N PHE A 10 8.15 -15.22 16.23
CA PHE A 10 7.23 -14.22 15.73
C PHE A 10 7.91 -13.41 14.64
N SER A 11 7.45 -13.51 13.40
CA SER A 11 8.11 -12.86 12.28
C SER A 11 7.38 -11.58 11.87
N LYS A 12 8.11 -10.67 11.23
CA LYS A 12 7.52 -9.47 10.65
C LYS A 12 6.49 -9.82 9.59
N LYS A 13 6.74 -10.89 8.85
CA LYS A 13 5.83 -11.32 7.79
C LYS A 13 4.46 -11.67 8.35
N SER A 14 4.41 -12.42 9.44
CA SER A 14 3.15 -12.78 10.07
C SER A 14 2.40 -11.55 10.56
N LYS A 15 3.13 -10.58 11.13
CA LYS A 15 2.53 -9.36 11.62
C LYS A 15 1.95 -8.51 10.49
N ILE A 16 2.67 -8.44 9.36
CA ILE A 16 2.21 -7.70 8.20
C ILE A 16 0.93 -8.33 7.65
N ILE A 17 0.86 -9.65 7.57
CA ILE A 17 -0.33 -10.36 7.10
C ILE A 17 -1.53 -10.02 7.99
N ASP A 18 -1.33 -9.99 9.30
CA ASP A 18 -2.41 -9.63 10.23
C ASP A 18 -2.91 -8.21 9.98
N ILE A 19 -2.02 -7.27 9.71
CA ILE A 19 -2.39 -5.88 9.48
C ILE A 19 -3.11 -5.73 8.14
N ILE A 20 -2.59 -6.37 7.11
CA ILE A 20 -3.18 -6.31 5.77
C ILE A 20 -4.53 -7.03 5.73
N GLY A 21 -4.71 -8.05 6.56
CA GLY A 21 -5.96 -8.78 6.68
C GLY A 21 -6.14 -9.91 5.68
N CYS A 22 -5.08 -10.26 4.94
CA CYS A 22 -5.12 -11.37 4.00
C CYS A 22 -3.69 -11.85 3.73
N SER A 23 -3.56 -13.00 3.05
CA SER A 23 -2.25 -13.50 2.65
C SER A 23 -1.64 -12.60 1.57
N PHE A 24 -0.32 -12.72 1.37
CA PHE A 24 0.32 -11.98 0.28
C PHE A 24 -0.20 -12.42 -1.08
N ASP A 25 -0.52 -13.71 -1.24
CA ASP A 25 -1.09 -14.19 -2.50
C ASP A 25 -2.44 -13.53 -2.77
N ASP A 26 -3.28 -13.43 -1.75
CA ASP A 26 -4.59 -12.77 -1.87
C ASP A 26 -4.44 -11.27 -2.14
N LEU A 27 -3.45 -10.64 -1.52
CA LEU A 27 -3.17 -9.23 -1.78
C LEU A 27 -2.78 -9.01 -3.24
N ILE A 28 -1.92 -9.86 -3.77
CA ILE A 28 -1.52 -9.79 -5.17
C ILE A 28 -2.74 -9.89 -6.08
N ILE A 29 -3.61 -10.86 -5.82
CA ILE A 29 -4.84 -11.03 -6.59
C ILE A 29 -5.72 -9.79 -6.50
N HIS A 30 -5.87 -9.24 -5.29
CA HIS A 30 -6.66 -8.03 -5.08
C HIS A 30 -6.13 -6.86 -5.90
N ILE A 31 -4.81 -6.62 -5.83
CA ILE A 31 -4.19 -5.52 -6.56
C ILE A 31 -4.32 -5.73 -8.06
N GLU A 32 -4.04 -6.95 -8.54
CA GLU A 32 -4.15 -7.25 -9.98
C GLU A 32 -5.57 -7.08 -10.50
N SER A 33 -6.57 -7.36 -9.67
CA SER A 33 -7.97 -7.22 -10.08
C SER A 33 -8.33 -5.77 -10.38
N LYS A 34 -7.49 -4.83 -9.92
CA LYS A 34 -7.71 -3.40 -10.11
C LYS A 34 -6.72 -2.79 -11.10
N PHE A 35 -5.89 -3.60 -11.76
CA PHE A 35 -4.93 -3.10 -12.73
C PHE A 35 -5.64 -2.44 -13.91
N GLU A 36 -5.13 -1.28 -14.31
CA GLU A 36 -5.44 -0.72 -15.62
C GLU A 36 -4.62 -1.48 -16.67
N PRO A 37 -5.02 -1.43 -17.95
CA PRO A 37 -4.35 -2.23 -18.99
C PRO A 37 -2.84 -2.05 -19.09
N TRP A 38 -2.32 -0.87 -18.72
CA TRP A 38 -0.89 -0.57 -18.83
C TRP A 38 -0.11 -1.01 -17.60
N MET A 39 -0.79 -1.44 -16.52
CA MET A 39 -0.13 -1.82 -15.28
C MET A 39 0.33 -3.27 -15.32
N THR A 40 1.57 -3.50 -14.91
CA THR A 40 2.14 -4.83 -14.73
C THR A 40 3.03 -4.80 -13.49
N TRP A 41 3.43 -5.96 -13.00
CA TRP A 41 4.38 -5.98 -11.88
C TRP A 41 5.75 -5.47 -12.30
N ASP A 42 6.07 -5.51 -13.60
CA ASP A 42 7.35 -5.02 -14.10
C ASP A 42 7.50 -3.50 -13.96
N ASN A 43 6.40 -2.76 -14.01
CA ASN A 43 6.47 -1.30 -13.86
C ASN A 43 6.02 -0.80 -12.50
N TYR A 44 5.85 -1.69 -11.54
CA TYR A 44 5.57 -1.31 -10.16
C TYR A 44 6.71 -0.46 -9.60
N GLY A 45 6.38 0.73 -9.09
CA GLY A 45 7.35 1.61 -8.45
C GLY A 45 8.33 2.29 -9.37
N LYS A 46 8.17 2.16 -10.68
CA LYS A 46 9.16 2.67 -11.65
C LYS A 46 8.75 3.99 -12.28
N TYR A 47 8.43 4.97 -11.44
CA TYR A 47 8.04 6.28 -11.90
C TYR A 47 9.24 7.06 -12.46
N ASN A 48 9.05 7.66 -13.63
CA ASN A 48 10.10 8.49 -14.28
C ASN A 48 9.60 9.88 -14.63
N GLY A 49 8.47 10.30 -14.07
CA GLY A 49 7.87 11.59 -14.38
C GLY A 49 6.86 11.55 -15.50
N THR A 50 6.69 10.40 -16.14
CA THR A 50 5.77 10.23 -17.25
C THR A 50 4.53 9.50 -16.78
N GLU A 51 3.35 10.02 -17.14
CA GLU A 51 2.10 9.37 -16.81
C GLU A 51 2.04 7.98 -17.43
N LYS A 52 1.48 7.02 -16.68
CA LYS A 52 1.32 5.64 -17.11
C LYS A 52 2.63 4.90 -17.38
N TYR A 53 3.73 5.41 -16.82
CA TYR A 53 5.00 4.69 -16.88
C TYR A 53 5.15 3.73 -15.72
N GLY A 54 4.83 4.17 -14.51
CA GLY A 54 4.90 3.36 -13.31
C GLY A 54 3.67 3.53 -12.43
N TRP A 55 3.48 2.59 -11.53
CA TRP A 55 2.35 2.64 -10.58
C TRP A 55 2.85 2.27 -9.19
N ASP A 56 2.09 2.70 -8.18
CA ASP A 56 2.38 2.42 -6.77
C ASP A 56 1.17 1.77 -6.14
N ILE A 57 1.38 1.09 -5.01
CA ILE A 57 0.28 0.70 -4.15
C ILE A 57 -0.09 1.93 -3.34
N ASP A 58 -1.35 2.33 -3.42
CA ASP A 58 -1.86 3.55 -2.84
C ASP A 58 -2.91 3.24 -1.77
N HIS A 59 -2.95 4.06 -0.74
CA HIS A 59 -4.02 4.01 0.26
C HIS A 59 -5.18 4.87 -0.26
N ILE A 60 -6.34 4.27 -0.45
CA ILE A 60 -7.53 5.00 -0.95
C ILE A 60 -7.84 6.14 0.00
N VAL A 61 -7.92 5.86 1.31
CA VAL A 61 -7.95 6.89 2.34
C VAL A 61 -6.52 7.01 2.85
N PRO A 62 -5.90 8.20 2.76
CA PRO A 62 -4.49 8.36 3.10
C PRO A 62 -4.18 8.10 4.56
N ILE A 63 -3.01 7.54 4.82
CA ILE A 63 -2.53 7.22 6.16
C ILE A 63 -2.50 8.46 7.06
N PHE A 64 -2.17 9.63 6.51
CA PHE A 64 -2.06 10.83 7.34
C PHE A 64 -3.40 11.26 7.95
N MET A 65 -4.50 10.70 7.48
CA MET A 65 -5.81 10.98 8.06
C MET A 65 -6.09 10.15 9.32
N ALA A 66 -5.21 9.20 9.64
CA ALA A 66 -5.34 8.40 10.85
C ALA A 66 -5.10 9.28 12.07
N LYS A 67 -5.90 9.08 13.11
CA LYS A 67 -5.76 9.82 14.37
C LYS A 67 -5.40 8.91 15.53
N THR A 68 -5.50 7.61 15.35
CA THR A 68 -5.21 6.62 16.38
C THR A 68 -4.45 5.47 15.76
N GLU A 69 -3.85 4.62 16.62
CA GLU A 69 -3.22 3.39 16.15
C GLU A 69 -4.23 2.48 15.46
N GLU A 70 -5.45 2.45 15.97
CA GLU A 70 -6.50 1.64 15.36
C GLU A 70 -6.80 2.11 13.95
N ASP A 71 -6.83 3.42 13.73
CA ASP A 71 -7.04 3.99 12.40
C ASP A 71 -5.92 3.58 11.46
N ILE A 72 -4.67 3.61 11.93
CA ILE A 72 -3.52 3.22 11.12
C ILE A 72 -3.66 1.77 10.66
N LEU A 73 -4.07 0.89 11.57
CA LEU A 73 -4.27 -0.51 11.24
C LEU A 73 -5.37 -0.68 10.20
N LYS A 74 -6.49 0.03 10.38
CA LYS A 74 -7.60 -0.04 9.45
C LYS A 74 -7.21 0.46 8.06
N LEU A 75 -6.43 1.53 7.99
CA LEU A 75 -6.04 2.13 6.72
C LEU A 75 -5.00 1.31 5.97
N ASN A 76 -4.33 0.38 6.64
CA ASN A 76 -3.41 -0.56 6.01
C ASN A 76 -4.07 -1.87 5.59
N HIS A 77 -5.36 -2.04 5.88
CA HIS A 77 -6.08 -3.22 5.46
C HIS A 77 -6.17 -3.26 3.92
N TYR A 78 -6.13 -4.47 3.35
CA TYR A 78 -6.07 -4.62 1.89
C TYR A 78 -7.23 -3.94 1.17
N THR A 79 -8.39 -3.82 1.81
CA THR A 79 -9.56 -3.17 1.21
C THR A 79 -9.32 -1.68 0.98
N ASN A 80 -8.32 -1.10 1.64
CA ASN A 80 -7.95 0.31 1.44
C ASN A 80 -6.75 0.47 0.52
N LEU A 81 -6.31 -0.60 -0.14
CA LEU A 81 -5.15 -0.58 -1.03
C LEU A 81 -5.58 -0.74 -2.48
N GLN A 82 -4.90 -0.02 -3.35
CA GLN A 82 -5.18 -0.07 -4.79
C GLN A 82 -3.92 0.26 -5.57
N PRO A 83 -3.81 -0.20 -6.81
CA PRO A 83 -2.75 0.30 -7.68
C PRO A 83 -3.16 1.66 -8.22
N LEU A 84 -2.23 2.59 -8.25
CA LEU A 84 -2.49 3.93 -8.74
C LEU A 84 -1.30 4.42 -9.53
N CYS A 85 -1.54 5.08 -10.66
CA CYS A 85 -0.49 5.70 -11.46
C CYS A 85 0.41 6.53 -10.54
N SER A 86 1.73 6.32 -10.64
CA SER A 86 2.68 6.97 -9.74
C SER A 86 2.63 8.48 -9.86
N ARG A 87 2.43 9.01 -11.05
CA ARG A 87 2.31 10.45 -11.23
C ARG A 87 1.13 11.00 -10.45
N ILE A 88 -0.02 10.32 -10.56
CA ILE A 88 -1.22 10.75 -9.82
C ILE A 88 -0.98 10.64 -8.33
N ASN A 89 -0.42 9.51 -7.90
CA ASN A 89 -0.18 9.26 -6.47
C ASN A 89 0.82 10.25 -5.89
N ARG A 90 1.97 10.43 -6.56
CA ARG A 90 3.07 11.20 -5.99
C ARG A 90 2.95 12.69 -6.24
N ASP A 91 2.51 13.08 -7.43
CA ASP A 91 2.52 14.49 -7.82
C ASP A 91 1.18 15.19 -7.63
N ILE A 92 0.07 14.47 -7.84
CA ILE A 92 -1.25 15.08 -7.84
C ILE A 92 -2.00 14.81 -6.53
N LYS A 93 -2.20 13.53 -6.19
CA LYS A 93 -2.97 13.18 -5.01
C LYS A 93 -2.31 13.67 -3.73
N ARG A 94 -1.00 13.48 -3.62
CA ARG A 94 -0.26 13.91 -2.44
C ARG A 94 -0.43 15.42 -2.22
N ASN A 95 -0.29 16.21 -3.29
CA ASN A 95 -0.43 17.66 -3.18
C ASN A 95 -1.86 18.06 -2.81
N THR A 96 -2.85 17.37 -3.36
CA THR A 96 -4.25 17.65 -3.06
C THR A 96 -4.56 17.49 -1.58
N TYR A 97 -4.03 16.44 -0.95
CA TYR A 97 -4.30 16.19 0.46
C TYR A 97 -3.42 16.98 1.39
N ASN A 98 -2.23 17.37 0.95
CA ASN A 98 -1.27 18.10 1.78
C ASN A 98 -1.44 19.62 1.72
N ASN A 99 -2.21 20.11 0.78
CA ASN A 99 -2.48 21.55 0.61
C ASN A 99 -3.97 21.79 0.80
N PRO A 100 -4.40 22.02 2.04
CA PRO A 100 -5.82 22.26 2.34
C PRO A 100 -6.34 23.52 1.68
#